data_67c47d00307332eabd33b2e0a4241220
#
_entry.id   67c47d00307332eabd33b2e0a4241220
#
_cell.length_a   1.000
_cell.length_b   1.000
_cell.length_c   1.000
_cell.angle_alpha   90.00
_cell.angle_beta   90.00
_cell.angle_gamma   90.00
#
_symmetry.space_group_name_H-M   'P 1'
#
loop_
_entity.id
_entity.type
_entity.pdbx_description
1 polymer ?
#
loop_
_entity_poly.entity_id
_entity_poly.type
_entity_poly.pdbx_seq_one_letter_code
_entity_poly.pdbx_strand_id
1 'polypeptide(L)'
;MSMKPLQELVRPNIWALKPYSSARDEYKGAAASVFLDANENPYNAPYNRYPDPLQLEVKEMLAPVKDVKPGQIFLGNGSDEAIDLAFRIFCEPKTDNVVAIAPTYGMYKVCADINDVAYRPVLLDDGFRLDADKLLAVADEHTKLVFLCSPNNPSGNDLEREEIVKVLERFPGMVVIDEAYADFSGQKPFREELEAYPNLIVLNTFSKAWGSAAIRLGMAFASEEVISLFNKVKYPYNVNQLTQRQAVEILKKRFDVDKWVKTLLRERGQVMAAFAELDICEKIYPTNANFFLAKVKGANAIYAYLVKNGIIVRNRSRVELCGDCLRVTIGTPQEDNSLLGALRSYKPETIK
;
A
#
# COMPACT_ATOMS: atom_id res chain seq x y z
N MET A 1 -13.31 12.15 -20.59
CA MET A 1 -13.86 13.35 -19.90
C MET A 1 -12.66 14.08 -19.31
N SER A 2 -12.66 15.42 -19.25
CA SER A 2 -11.60 16.13 -18.54
C SER A 2 -11.72 15.90 -17.04
N MET A 3 -10.58 15.81 -16.33
CA MET A 3 -10.54 15.76 -14.87
C MET A 3 -11.36 16.91 -14.26
N LYS A 4 -12.13 16.62 -13.21
CA LYS A 4 -12.84 17.65 -12.44
C LYS A 4 -11.83 18.50 -11.64
N PRO A 5 -12.07 19.79 -11.43
CA PRO A 5 -11.26 20.59 -10.50
C PRO A 5 -11.19 19.95 -9.12
N LEU A 6 -10.04 20.02 -8.46
CA LEU A 6 -9.84 19.39 -7.14
C LEU A 6 -10.91 19.82 -6.11
N GLN A 7 -11.32 21.07 -6.13
CA GLN A 7 -12.38 21.60 -5.26
C GLN A 7 -13.71 20.86 -5.43
N GLU A 8 -14.06 20.38 -6.61
CA GLU A 8 -15.30 19.63 -6.87
C GLU A 8 -15.20 18.16 -6.46
N LEU A 9 -13.97 17.63 -6.37
CA LEU A 9 -13.71 16.26 -5.93
C LEU A 9 -13.68 16.14 -4.41
N VAL A 10 -13.23 17.18 -3.71
CA VAL A 10 -13.12 17.21 -2.25
C VAL A 10 -14.47 17.48 -1.61
N ARG A 11 -14.78 16.78 -0.52
CA ARG A 11 -15.98 17.06 0.28
C ARG A 11 -16.02 18.53 0.71
N PRO A 12 -17.17 19.24 0.58
CA PRO A 12 -17.25 20.67 0.85
C PRO A 12 -16.83 21.07 2.27
N ASN A 13 -17.16 20.24 3.27
CA ASN A 13 -16.76 20.47 4.66
C ASN A 13 -15.24 20.33 4.85
N ILE A 14 -14.59 19.42 4.11
CA ILE A 14 -13.12 19.24 4.14
C ILE A 14 -12.43 20.38 3.39
N TRP A 15 -12.98 20.80 2.26
CA TRP A 15 -12.44 21.96 1.54
C TRP A 15 -12.44 23.21 2.42
N ALA A 16 -13.54 23.48 3.13
CA ALA A 16 -13.70 24.62 4.03
C ALA A 16 -13.01 24.46 5.40
N LEU A 17 -12.54 23.25 5.75
CA LEU A 17 -11.95 22.95 7.04
C LEU A 17 -10.72 23.83 7.29
N LYS A 18 -10.67 24.48 8.44
CA LYS A 18 -9.44 25.08 8.98
C LYS A 18 -8.68 24.00 9.74
N PRO A 19 -7.46 23.66 9.35
CA PRO A 19 -6.68 22.63 10.05
C PRO A 19 -6.38 23.07 11.49
N TYR A 20 -6.16 22.10 12.35
CA TYR A 20 -5.56 22.39 13.65
C TYR A 20 -4.18 23.03 13.47
N SER A 21 -3.91 24.14 14.14
CA SER A 21 -2.60 24.81 14.18
C SER A 21 -2.09 24.79 15.60
N SER A 22 -0.83 24.40 15.78
CA SER A 22 -0.14 24.53 17.05
C SER A 22 0.60 25.88 17.13
N ALA A 23 0.91 26.36 18.34
CA ALA A 23 1.72 27.57 18.49
C ALA A 23 3.10 27.42 17.82
N ARG A 24 3.64 26.20 17.72
CA ARG A 24 4.90 25.92 16.99
C ARG A 24 4.75 26.09 15.48
N ASP A 25 3.60 25.75 14.92
CA ASP A 25 3.31 25.97 13.48
C ASP A 25 3.18 27.46 13.16
N GLU A 26 2.67 28.24 14.11
CA GLU A 26 2.50 29.69 13.98
C GLU A 26 3.82 30.47 14.20
N TYR A 27 4.78 29.88 14.91
CA TYR A 27 6.06 30.51 15.21
C TYR A 27 6.95 30.55 13.97
N LYS A 28 7.26 31.76 13.48
CA LYS A 28 8.10 32.01 12.30
C LYS A 28 9.49 32.58 12.62
N GLY A 29 9.88 32.60 13.91
CA GLY A 29 11.17 33.14 14.37
C GLY A 29 12.36 32.19 14.21
N ALA A 30 13.49 32.60 14.76
CA ALA A 30 14.66 31.73 14.87
C ALA A 30 14.37 30.50 15.76
N ALA A 31 15.24 29.49 15.74
CA ALA A 31 15.04 28.27 16.54
C ALA A 31 14.68 28.60 18.00
N ALA A 32 13.50 28.14 18.43
CA ALA A 32 13.06 28.34 19.81
C ALA A 32 13.86 27.44 20.77
N SER A 33 14.25 27.97 21.92
CA SER A 33 14.97 27.23 22.97
C SER A 33 14.09 26.90 24.19
N VAL A 34 12.92 27.54 24.30
CA VAL A 34 11.98 27.38 25.43
C VAL A 34 10.59 27.04 24.83
N PHE A 35 10.04 25.90 25.25
CA PHE A 35 8.75 25.39 24.77
C PHE A 35 7.79 25.28 25.96
N LEU A 36 6.79 26.18 26.01
CA LEU A 36 5.76 26.26 27.06
C LEU A 36 4.35 26.35 26.45
N ASP A 37 4.19 25.77 25.28
CA ASP A 37 3.01 25.94 24.39
C ASP A 37 2.03 24.78 24.38
N ALA A 38 2.49 23.57 24.71
CA ALA A 38 1.72 22.34 24.46
C ALA A 38 1.41 21.54 25.73
N ASN A 39 1.52 22.15 26.92
CA ASN A 39 1.23 21.53 28.22
C ASN A 39 2.03 20.25 28.51
N GLU A 40 3.17 20.09 27.85
CA GLU A 40 4.04 18.93 28.00
C GLU A 40 4.75 18.93 29.36
N ASN A 41 4.90 17.74 29.94
CA ASN A 41 5.76 17.60 31.11
C ASN A 41 7.23 17.80 30.69
N PRO A 42 7.99 18.72 31.29
CA PRO A 42 9.37 19.01 30.89
C PRO A 42 10.38 17.90 31.23
N TYR A 43 9.98 16.93 32.04
CA TYR A 43 10.81 15.80 32.45
C TYR A 43 10.66 14.61 31.54
N ASN A 44 11.50 13.58 31.67
CA ASN A 44 11.55 12.38 30.89
C ASN A 44 11.99 12.58 29.42
N ALA A 45 12.97 13.47 29.19
CA ALA A 45 13.62 13.56 27.87
C ALA A 45 14.23 12.19 27.48
N PRO A 46 14.19 11.82 26.20
CA PRO A 46 13.81 12.61 25.02
C PRO A 46 12.34 12.41 24.59
N TYR A 47 11.48 11.83 25.42
CA TYR A 47 10.12 11.41 25.06
C TYR A 47 9.04 12.41 25.49
N ASN A 48 9.44 13.47 26.15
CA ASN A 48 8.56 14.43 26.82
C ASN A 48 7.98 15.50 25.88
N ARG A 49 8.35 15.52 24.60
CA ARG A 49 7.89 16.49 23.61
C ARG A 49 7.12 15.82 22.48
N TYR A 50 6.08 16.48 22.00
CA TYR A 50 5.40 16.05 20.78
C TYR A 50 6.38 16.02 19.60
N PRO A 51 6.21 15.03 18.68
CA PRO A 51 7.06 14.95 17.49
C PRO A 51 6.75 16.07 16.49
N ASP A 52 7.59 16.19 15.45
CA ASP A 52 7.28 17.05 14.30
C ASP A 52 5.97 16.58 13.63
N PRO A 53 4.94 17.44 13.57
CA PRO A 53 3.66 17.10 12.97
C PRO A 53 3.73 16.90 11.46
N LEU A 54 4.73 17.46 10.79
CA LEU A 54 4.92 17.36 9.33
C LEU A 54 6.01 16.37 8.91
N GLN A 55 6.76 15.80 9.87
CA GLN A 55 7.83 14.81 9.66
C GLN A 55 8.89 15.31 8.65
N LEU A 56 9.29 16.58 8.75
CA LEU A 56 10.14 17.26 7.76
C LEU A 56 11.46 16.54 7.52
N GLU A 57 12.19 16.17 8.58
CA GLU A 57 13.48 15.46 8.47
C GLU A 57 13.32 14.14 7.67
N VAL A 58 12.27 13.37 7.95
CA VAL A 58 12.02 12.12 7.25
C VAL A 58 11.69 12.38 5.79
N LYS A 59 10.87 13.39 5.49
CA LYS A 59 10.49 13.75 4.11
C LYS A 59 11.68 14.27 3.30
N GLU A 60 12.52 15.10 3.90
CA GLU A 60 13.73 15.61 3.24
C GLU A 60 14.73 14.48 2.88
N MET A 61 14.85 13.47 3.75
CA MET A 61 15.69 12.31 3.45
C MET A 61 15.04 11.35 2.47
N LEU A 62 13.71 11.22 2.48
CA LEU A 62 12.96 10.30 1.61
C LEU A 62 12.82 10.83 0.19
N ALA A 63 12.64 12.14 0.03
CA ALA A 63 12.39 12.80 -1.24
C ALA A 63 13.42 12.43 -2.34
N PRO A 64 14.75 12.53 -2.11
CA PRO A 64 15.73 12.12 -3.11
C PRO A 64 15.80 10.60 -3.33
N VAL A 65 15.33 9.79 -2.38
CA VAL A 65 15.28 8.32 -2.52
C VAL A 65 14.11 7.89 -3.42
N LYS A 66 13.01 8.62 -3.36
CA LYS A 66 11.80 8.33 -4.13
C LYS A 66 11.62 9.22 -5.37
N ASP A 67 12.58 10.11 -5.64
CA ASP A 67 12.56 11.07 -6.75
C ASP A 67 11.27 11.92 -6.81
N VAL A 68 10.97 12.56 -5.66
CA VAL A 68 9.81 13.45 -5.49
C VAL A 68 10.20 14.65 -4.64
N LYS A 69 9.37 15.71 -4.59
CA LYS A 69 9.56 16.84 -3.69
C LYS A 69 9.05 16.51 -2.27
N PRO A 70 9.63 17.07 -1.19
CA PRO A 70 9.12 16.87 0.17
C PRO A 70 7.64 17.26 0.33
N GLY A 71 7.17 18.30 -0.36
CA GLY A 71 5.77 18.74 -0.36
C GLY A 71 4.80 17.77 -1.04
N GLN A 72 5.31 16.84 -1.85
CA GLN A 72 4.54 15.77 -2.51
C GLN A 72 4.42 14.50 -1.66
N ILE A 73 4.89 14.52 -0.40
CA ILE A 73 4.91 13.35 0.49
C ILE A 73 3.95 13.53 1.66
N PHE A 74 3.04 12.60 1.84
CA PHE A 74 2.32 12.36 3.08
C PHE A 74 2.92 11.14 3.79
N LEU A 75 3.07 11.20 5.14
CA LEU A 75 3.49 10.06 5.97
C LEU A 75 2.40 9.70 6.97
N GLY A 76 2.11 8.41 7.08
CA GLY A 76 1.05 7.88 7.95
C GLY A 76 1.41 6.56 8.63
N ASN A 77 0.55 6.09 9.53
CA ASN A 77 0.68 4.80 10.22
C ASN A 77 0.36 3.64 9.29
N GLY A 78 1.31 3.27 8.44
CA GLY A 78 1.12 2.42 7.28
C GLY A 78 0.42 3.18 6.14
N SER A 79 0.41 2.60 4.95
CA SER A 79 -0.38 3.12 3.82
C SER A 79 -1.90 3.06 4.11
N ASP A 80 -2.32 2.26 5.08
CA ASP A 80 -3.72 2.14 5.50
C ASP A 80 -4.29 3.48 6.00
N GLU A 81 -3.48 4.30 6.71
CA GLU A 81 -3.92 5.65 7.11
C GLU A 81 -4.16 6.55 5.88
N ALA A 82 -3.31 6.46 4.87
CA ALA A 82 -3.52 7.22 3.64
C ALA A 82 -4.76 6.75 2.87
N ILE A 83 -5.04 5.45 2.84
CA ILE A 83 -6.27 4.90 2.25
C ILE A 83 -7.49 5.47 2.97
N ASP A 84 -7.55 5.37 4.30
CA ASP A 84 -8.69 5.87 5.09
C ASP A 84 -8.88 7.40 4.93
N LEU A 85 -7.79 8.16 4.95
CA LEU A 85 -7.86 9.61 4.72
C LEU A 85 -8.36 9.96 3.32
N ALA A 86 -8.02 9.19 2.28
CA ALA A 86 -8.55 9.42 0.93
C ALA A 86 -10.08 9.31 0.92
N PHE A 87 -10.67 8.30 1.59
CA PHE A 87 -12.12 8.21 1.75
C PHE A 87 -12.69 9.45 2.46
N ARG A 88 -12.10 9.87 3.57
CA ARG A 88 -12.55 11.03 4.35
C ARG A 88 -12.46 12.34 3.59
N ILE A 89 -11.47 12.49 2.72
CA ILE A 89 -11.24 13.70 1.93
C ILE A 89 -12.23 13.79 0.76
N PHE A 90 -12.40 12.68 0.02
CA PHE A 90 -13.05 12.73 -1.29
C PHE A 90 -14.48 12.18 -1.29
N CYS A 91 -14.85 11.26 -0.39
CA CYS A 91 -16.12 10.55 -0.46
C CYS A 91 -17.12 11.04 0.59
N GLU A 92 -18.29 11.52 0.16
CA GLU A 92 -19.40 11.82 1.05
C GLU A 92 -20.09 10.51 1.47
N PRO A 93 -20.15 10.19 2.79
CA PRO A 93 -20.80 8.97 3.28
C PRO A 93 -22.24 8.82 2.76
N LYS A 94 -22.67 7.59 2.48
CA LYS A 94 -24.00 7.20 1.97
C LYS A 94 -24.35 7.73 0.59
N THR A 95 -23.51 8.59 0.01
CA THR A 95 -23.78 9.24 -1.28
C THR A 95 -22.81 8.77 -2.34
N ASP A 96 -21.50 8.81 -2.03
CA ASP A 96 -20.46 8.52 -2.99
C ASP A 96 -20.07 7.04 -2.99
N ASN A 97 -19.35 6.66 -4.02
CA ASN A 97 -18.82 5.30 -4.18
C ASN A 97 -17.38 5.32 -4.66
N VAL A 98 -16.75 4.16 -4.52
CA VAL A 98 -15.42 3.89 -5.06
C VAL A 98 -15.44 2.63 -5.92
N VAL A 99 -14.60 2.60 -6.93
CA VAL A 99 -14.39 1.44 -7.80
C VAL A 99 -13.00 0.87 -7.50
N ALA A 100 -12.89 -0.43 -7.43
CA ALA A 100 -11.61 -1.10 -7.28
C ALA A 100 -11.55 -2.40 -8.08
N ILE A 101 -10.36 -2.79 -8.52
CA ILE A 101 -10.15 -4.12 -9.10
C ILE A 101 -10.43 -5.21 -8.07
N ALA A 102 -10.81 -6.40 -8.52
CA ALA A 102 -10.99 -7.58 -7.68
C ALA A 102 -10.45 -8.83 -8.41
N PRO A 103 -9.74 -9.73 -7.69
CA PRO A 103 -9.34 -9.61 -6.30
C PRO A 103 -8.22 -8.59 -6.08
N THR A 104 -8.22 -7.92 -4.93
CA THR A 104 -7.17 -6.96 -4.55
C THR A 104 -7.00 -6.88 -3.03
N TYR A 105 -6.29 -5.85 -2.54
CA TYR A 105 -6.04 -5.62 -1.13
C TYR A 105 -7.33 -5.30 -0.37
N GLY A 106 -7.65 -6.13 0.63
CA GLY A 106 -8.95 -6.09 1.31
C GLY A 106 -9.23 -4.81 2.12
N MET A 107 -8.20 -4.01 2.45
CA MET A 107 -8.40 -2.78 3.22
C MET A 107 -9.16 -1.71 2.47
N TYR A 108 -9.18 -1.71 1.14
CA TYR A 108 -10.00 -0.75 0.38
C TYR A 108 -11.49 -0.92 0.73
N LYS A 109 -11.96 -2.17 0.72
CA LYS A 109 -13.35 -2.48 1.12
C LYS A 109 -13.60 -2.17 2.60
N VAL A 110 -12.65 -2.53 3.48
CA VAL A 110 -12.79 -2.26 4.92
C VAL A 110 -12.87 -0.75 5.18
N CYS A 111 -12.03 0.07 4.55
CA CYS A 111 -12.09 1.53 4.68
C CYS A 111 -13.39 2.10 4.08
N ALA A 112 -13.88 1.55 2.96
CA ALA A 112 -15.18 1.94 2.41
C ALA A 112 -16.31 1.66 3.41
N ASP A 113 -16.35 0.46 4.00
CA ASP A 113 -17.36 0.08 5.00
C ASP A 113 -17.29 0.97 6.26
N ILE A 114 -16.06 1.27 6.76
CA ILE A 114 -15.87 2.16 7.92
C ILE A 114 -16.38 3.58 7.64
N ASN A 115 -16.17 4.07 6.42
CA ASN A 115 -16.57 5.42 6.03
C ASN A 115 -18.00 5.49 5.45
N ASP A 116 -18.74 4.37 5.46
CA ASP A 116 -20.11 4.27 4.91
C ASP A 116 -20.20 4.73 3.44
N VAL A 117 -19.23 4.28 2.63
CA VAL A 117 -19.08 4.56 1.20
C VAL A 117 -19.28 3.27 0.41
N ALA A 118 -20.08 3.33 -0.64
CA ALA A 118 -20.32 2.15 -1.48
C ALA A 118 -19.05 1.69 -2.20
N TYR A 119 -18.76 0.37 -2.12
CA TYR A 119 -17.61 -0.25 -2.76
C TYR A 119 -18.05 -1.09 -3.96
N ARG A 120 -17.52 -0.81 -5.14
CA ARG A 120 -17.85 -1.46 -6.40
C ARG A 120 -16.65 -2.24 -6.94
N PRO A 121 -16.58 -3.57 -6.74
CA PRO A 121 -15.50 -4.39 -7.28
C PRO A 121 -15.69 -4.65 -8.78
N VAL A 122 -14.59 -4.61 -9.53
CA VAL A 122 -14.53 -5.01 -10.95
C VAL A 122 -13.54 -6.16 -11.09
N LEU A 123 -14.03 -7.33 -11.49
CA LEU A 123 -13.19 -8.51 -11.61
C LEU A 123 -12.15 -8.33 -12.72
N LEU A 124 -10.89 -8.62 -12.38
CA LEU A 124 -9.81 -8.86 -13.32
C LEU A 124 -10.14 -10.09 -14.20
N ASP A 125 -9.41 -10.33 -15.26
CA ASP A 125 -9.54 -11.55 -16.04
C ASP A 125 -8.88 -12.76 -15.33
N ASP A 126 -8.97 -13.95 -15.93
CA ASP A 126 -8.38 -15.19 -15.39
C ASP A 126 -6.85 -15.17 -15.28
N GLY A 127 -6.20 -14.19 -15.93
CA GLY A 127 -4.77 -13.90 -15.83
C GLY A 127 -4.43 -12.76 -14.87
N PHE A 128 -5.43 -12.24 -14.17
CA PHE A 128 -5.36 -11.07 -13.30
C PHE A 128 -4.96 -9.78 -14.03
N ARG A 129 -5.37 -9.62 -15.29
CA ARG A 129 -5.11 -8.42 -16.08
C ARG A 129 -6.24 -7.42 -15.92
N LEU A 130 -5.90 -6.14 -15.97
CA LEU A 130 -6.84 -5.02 -15.94
C LEU A 130 -7.44 -4.79 -17.32
N ASP A 131 -8.74 -4.53 -17.35
CA ASP A 131 -9.47 -3.96 -18.49
C ASP A 131 -10.00 -2.59 -18.03
N ALA A 132 -9.37 -1.52 -18.52
CA ALA A 132 -9.72 -0.15 -18.17
C ALA A 132 -11.13 0.23 -18.63
N ASP A 133 -11.57 -0.26 -19.79
CA ASP A 133 -12.91 0.06 -20.31
C ASP A 133 -14.00 -0.57 -19.45
N LYS A 134 -13.80 -1.82 -19.04
CA LYS A 134 -14.70 -2.51 -18.11
C LYS A 134 -14.73 -1.84 -16.73
N LEU A 135 -13.57 -1.39 -16.22
CA LEU A 135 -13.49 -0.70 -14.94
C LEU A 135 -14.20 0.66 -15.00
N LEU A 136 -13.94 1.46 -16.03
CA LEU A 136 -14.53 2.78 -16.22
C LEU A 136 -16.05 2.73 -16.46
N ALA A 137 -16.56 1.63 -17.06
CA ALA A 137 -18.00 1.43 -17.29
C ALA A 137 -18.81 1.25 -15.99
N VAL A 138 -18.16 0.91 -14.86
CA VAL A 138 -18.80 0.76 -13.54
C VAL A 138 -18.83 2.10 -12.78
N ALA A 139 -17.99 3.06 -13.18
CA ALA A 139 -17.95 4.38 -12.56
C ALA A 139 -19.15 5.24 -13.00
N ASP A 140 -19.66 6.05 -12.06
CA ASP A 140 -20.74 7.03 -12.29
C ASP A 140 -20.36 8.41 -11.72
N GLU A 141 -21.31 9.36 -11.70
CA GLU A 141 -21.11 10.73 -11.20
C GLU A 141 -20.78 10.79 -9.70
N HIS A 142 -21.14 9.74 -8.94
CA HIS A 142 -20.83 9.59 -7.51
C HIS A 142 -19.51 8.86 -7.25
N THR A 143 -18.86 8.34 -8.29
CA THR A 143 -17.56 7.68 -8.12
C THR A 143 -16.46 8.71 -7.90
N LYS A 144 -15.82 8.70 -6.72
CA LYS A 144 -14.78 9.65 -6.33
C LYS A 144 -13.38 9.09 -6.43
N LEU A 145 -13.22 7.80 -6.12
CA LEU A 145 -11.92 7.13 -6.10
C LEU A 145 -11.96 5.85 -6.95
N VAL A 146 -10.85 5.61 -7.65
CA VAL A 146 -10.52 4.31 -8.24
C VAL A 146 -9.28 3.78 -7.55
N PHE A 147 -9.30 2.51 -7.09
CA PHE A 147 -8.15 1.84 -6.48
C PHE A 147 -7.57 0.79 -7.41
N LEU A 148 -6.28 0.91 -7.71
CA LEU A 148 -5.48 -0.04 -8.49
C LEU A 148 -4.27 -0.47 -7.66
N CYS A 149 -4.06 -1.77 -7.48
CA CYS A 149 -2.89 -2.30 -6.76
C CYS A 149 -1.91 -2.90 -7.79
N SER A 150 -0.70 -2.36 -7.86
CA SER A 150 0.32 -2.83 -8.82
C SER A 150 1.74 -2.69 -8.23
N PRO A 151 2.43 -3.81 -8.01
CA PRO A 151 2.00 -5.21 -8.13
C PRO A 151 0.81 -5.56 -7.25
N ASN A 152 -0.14 -6.35 -7.80
CA ASN A 152 -1.40 -6.63 -7.12
C ASN A 152 -1.24 -7.67 -5.98
N ASN A 153 -2.04 -7.54 -4.97
CA ASN A 153 -2.18 -8.51 -3.88
C ASN A 153 -3.64 -9.03 -3.89
N PRO A 154 -3.91 -10.32 -4.20
CA PRO A 154 -3.01 -11.46 -3.94
C PRO A 154 -2.27 -12.05 -5.14
N SER A 155 -2.50 -11.59 -6.35
CA SER A 155 -2.00 -12.25 -7.57
C SER A 155 -0.49 -12.08 -7.78
N GLY A 156 0.10 -10.96 -7.36
CA GLY A 156 1.53 -10.68 -7.43
C GLY A 156 1.99 -9.98 -8.70
N ASN A 157 1.19 -9.96 -9.75
CA ASN A 157 1.54 -9.35 -11.04
C ASN A 157 1.44 -7.83 -11.03
N ASP A 158 2.25 -7.19 -11.85
CA ASP A 158 1.99 -5.82 -12.27
C ASP A 158 0.72 -5.78 -13.14
N LEU A 159 -0.03 -4.69 -13.02
CA LEU A 159 -1.06 -4.35 -14.00
C LEU A 159 -0.40 -3.73 -15.23
N GLU A 160 -1.02 -3.90 -16.38
CA GLU A 160 -0.54 -3.32 -17.64
C GLU A 160 -0.55 -1.80 -17.55
N ARG A 161 0.63 -1.19 -17.78
CA ARG A 161 0.81 0.26 -17.62
C ARG A 161 -0.14 1.07 -18.50
N GLU A 162 -0.36 0.61 -19.73
CA GLU A 162 -1.24 1.24 -20.71
C GLU A 162 -2.69 1.29 -20.21
N GLU A 163 -3.13 0.24 -19.52
CA GLU A 163 -4.48 0.19 -18.96
C GLU A 163 -4.61 1.14 -17.75
N ILE A 164 -3.58 1.22 -16.89
CA ILE A 164 -3.55 2.19 -15.79
C ILE A 164 -3.59 3.63 -16.34
N VAL A 165 -2.81 3.92 -17.38
CA VAL A 165 -2.78 5.24 -18.04
C VAL A 165 -4.15 5.60 -18.61
N LYS A 166 -4.85 4.67 -19.27
CA LYS A 166 -6.23 4.91 -19.74
C LYS A 166 -7.17 5.30 -18.60
N VAL A 167 -7.02 4.66 -17.42
CA VAL A 167 -7.83 5.03 -16.25
C VAL A 167 -7.49 6.44 -15.79
N LEU A 168 -6.20 6.80 -15.67
CA LEU A 168 -5.75 8.13 -15.26
C LEU A 168 -6.26 9.23 -16.17
N GLU A 169 -6.25 9.00 -17.50
CA GLU A 169 -6.65 10.00 -18.51
C GLU A 169 -8.17 10.14 -18.63
N ARG A 170 -8.94 9.09 -18.35
CA ARG A 170 -10.37 9.06 -18.66
C ARG A 170 -11.27 9.15 -17.43
N PHE A 171 -10.76 8.80 -16.24
CA PHE A 171 -11.53 8.92 -15.00
C PHE A 171 -11.49 10.36 -14.48
N PRO A 172 -12.65 11.00 -14.25
CA PRO A 172 -12.69 12.41 -13.84
C PRO A 172 -12.41 12.61 -12.33
N GLY A 173 -12.33 11.55 -11.54
CA GLY A 173 -12.03 11.54 -10.10
C GLY A 173 -10.57 11.22 -9.78
N MET A 174 -10.26 10.88 -8.53
CA MET A 174 -8.91 10.53 -8.08
C MET A 174 -8.60 9.05 -8.31
N VAL A 175 -7.41 8.76 -8.82
CA VAL A 175 -6.91 7.38 -9.00
C VAL A 175 -5.83 7.11 -7.96
N VAL A 176 -6.05 6.09 -7.14
CA VAL A 176 -5.11 5.64 -6.12
C VAL A 176 -4.40 4.39 -6.65
N ILE A 177 -3.11 4.50 -6.89
CA ILE A 177 -2.26 3.38 -7.30
C ILE A 177 -1.47 2.90 -6.08
N ASP A 178 -1.76 1.68 -5.62
CA ASP A 178 -1.04 1.10 -4.48
C ASP A 178 0.21 0.37 -4.97
N GLU A 179 1.35 1.01 -4.79
CA GLU A 179 2.70 0.54 -5.12
C GLU A 179 3.43 -0.05 -3.91
N ALA A 180 2.73 -0.66 -2.95
CA ALA A 180 3.36 -1.26 -1.76
C ALA A 180 4.46 -2.30 -2.12
N TYR A 181 4.39 -2.90 -3.29
CA TYR A 181 5.34 -3.91 -3.78
C TYR A 181 6.20 -3.43 -4.96
N ALA A 182 6.09 -2.18 -5.38
CA ALA A 182 6.78 -1.66 -6.57
C ALA A 182 8.32 -1.74 -6.49
N ASP A 183 8.89 -1.70 -5.28
CA ASP A 183 10.36 -1.87 -5.10
C ASP A 183 10.87 -3.28 -5.53
N PHE A 184 9.97 -4.26 -5.76
CA PHE A 184 10.28 -5.60 -6.30
C PHE A 184 9.97 -5.74 -7.80
N SER A 185 9.32 -4.76 -8.39
CA SER A 185 8.98 -4.72 -9.82
C SER A 185 10.09 -4.07 -10.64
N GLY A 186 10.14 -4.43 -11.92
CA GLY A 186 10.98 -3.76 -12.91
C GLY A 186 10.26 -2.60 -13.63
N GLN A 187 9.00 -2.34 -13.32
CA GLN A 187 8.25 -1.24 -13.96
C GLN A 187 8.66 0.12 -13.37
N LYS A 188 8.59 1.15 -14.20
CA LYS A 188 8.75 2.54 -13.75
C LYS A 188 7.61 2.90 -12.80
N PRO A 189 7.89 3.38 -11.58
CA PRO A 189 6.84 3.68 -10.62
C PRO A 189 6.05 4.94 -11.02
N PHE A 190 4.74 4.92 -10.76
CA PHE A 190 3.85 6.02 -11.12
C PHE A 190 4.10 7.31 -10.32
N ARG A 191 4.76 7.24 -9.17
CA ARG A 191 5.15 8.46 -8.43
C ARG A 191 6.05 9.41 -9.23
N GLU A 192 6.72 8.92 -10.28
CA GLU A 192 7.52 9.76 -11.19
C GLU A 192 6.66 10.53 -12.20
N GLU A 193 5.35 10.33 -12.20
CA GLU A 193 4.41 10.94 -13.15
C GLU A 193 3.38 11.86 -12.47
N LEU A 194 3.62 12.27 -11.22
CA LEU A 194 2.73 13.16 -10.48
C LEU A 194 2.45 14.49 -11.16
N GLU A 195 3.42 15.01 -11.91
CA GLU A 195 3.28 16.26 -12.66
C GLU A 195 2.40 16.08 -13.93
N ALA A 196 2.34 14.87 -14.48
CA ALA A 196 1.53 14.55 -15.65
C ALA A 196 0.07 14.25 -15.30
N TYR A 197 -0.17 13.69 -14.11
CA TYR A 197 -1.50 13.25 -13.68
C TYR A 197 -1.89 13.87 -12.33
N PRO A 198 -2.52 15.06 -12.33
CA PRO A 198 -2.90 15.76 -11.09
C PRO A 198 -3.96 15.01 -10.25
N ASN A 199 -4.65 14.01 -10.83
CA ASN A 199 -5.59 13.12 -10.16
C ASN A 199 -4.94 11.85 -9.58
N LEU A 200 -3.61 11.74 -9.60
CA LEU A 200 -2.86 10.58 -9.15
C LEU A 200 -2.52 10.69 -7.67
N ILE A 201 -2.78 9.61 -6.93
CA ILE A 201 -2.26 9.34 -5.59
C ILE A 201 -1.54 8.00 -5.65
N VAL A 202 -0.26 7.96 -5.28
CA VAL A 202 0.52 6.72 -5.23
C VAL A 202 0.81 6.36 -3.79
N LEU A 203 0.46 5.13 -3.38
CA LEU A 203 0.77 4.62 -2.05
C LEU A 203 2.05 3.80 -2.08
N ASN A 204 2.84 3.88 -1.00
CA ASN A 204 4.01 3.03 -0.79
C ASN A 204 4.24 2.81 0.72
N THR A 205 5.18 1.95 1.12
CA THR A 205 5.32 1.56 2.52
C THR A 205 6.73 1.10 2.87
N PHE A 206 7.13 1.34 4.12
CA PHE A 206 8.33 0.74 4.72
C PHE A 206 8.13 -0.74 5.12
N SER A 207 6.90 -1.24 5.08
CA SER A 207 6.57 -2.59 5.57
C SER A 207 7.09 -3.73 4.70
N LYS A 208 7.40 -3.50 3.42
CA LYS A 208 7.73 -4.56 2.45
C LYS A 208 9.23 -4.55 2.11
N ALA A 209 9.64 -3.90 1.05
CA ALA A 209 11.04 -3.88 0.61
C ALA A 209 12.02 -3.35 1.67
N TRP A 210 11.58 -2.40 2.47
CA TRP A 210 12.37 -1.80 3.55
C TRP A 210 12.46 -2.65 4.82
N GLY A 211 11.81 -3.83 4.87
CA GLY A 211 11.89 -4.77 5.99
C GLY A 211 11.45 -4.20 7.33
N SER A 212 10.58 -3.20 7.34
CA SER A 212 10.31 -2.37 8.52
C SER A 212 8.81 -2.32 8.88
N ALA A 213 8.13 -3.45 8.76
CA ALA A 213 6.69 -3.54 9.04
C ALA A 213 6.31 -3.11 10.47
N ALA A 214 7.21 -3.33 11.44
CA ALA A 214 6.96 -3.06 12.87
C ALA A 214 6.85 -1.57 13.21
N ILE A 215 7.52 -0.68 12.43
CA ILE A 215 7.46 0.76 12.69
C ILE A 215 6.18 1.42 12.18
N ARG A 216 5.34 0.67 11.44
CA ARG A 216 4.05 1.14 10.94
C ARG A 216 4.15 2.45 10.15
N LEU A 217 5.14 2.59 9.24
CA LEU A 217 5.30 3.78 8.41
C LEU A 217 4.92 3.47 6.96
N GLY A 218 3.95 4.21 6.45
CA GLY A 218 3.55 4.24 5.06
C GLY A 218 3.55 5.66 4.52
N MET A 219 3.38 5.79 3.22
CA MET A 219 3.41 7.07 2.55
C MET A 219 2.41 7.13 1.40
N ALA A 220 1.98 8.34 1.09
CA ALA A 220 1.31 8.68 -0.16
C ALA A 220 2.09 9.78 -0.88
N PHE A 221 2.15 9.67 -2.20
CA PHE A 221 2.71 10.65 -3.09
C PHE A 221 1.61 11.21 -3.98
N ALA A 222 1.51 12.54 -4.07
CA ALA A 222 0.53 13.22 -4.91
C ALA A 222 0.99 14.66 -5.19
N SER A 223 0.21 15.45 -5.92
CA SER A 223 0.44 16.88 -6.03
C SER A 223 0.48 17.55 -4.64
N GLU A 224 1.21 18.65 -4.50
CA GLU A 224 1.32 19.37 -3.23
C GLU A 224 -0.06 19.83 -2.71
N GLU A 225 -0.98 20.15 -3.62
CA GLU A 225 -2.36 20.52 -3.27
C GLU A 225 -3.11 19.34 -2.62
N VAL A 226 -3.01 18.15 -3.19
CA VAL A 226 -3.60 16.92 -2.61
C VAL A 226 -2.95 16.59 -1.28
N ILE A 227 -1.61 16.66 -1.16
CA ILE A 227 -0.90 16.41 0.10
C ILE A 227 -1.31 17.43 1.19
N SER A 228 -1.60 18.67 0.80
CA SER A 228 -2.11 19.66 1.76
C SER A 228 -3.45 19.25 2.39
N LEU A 229 -4.32 18.59 1.61
CA LEU A 229 -5.59 18.04 2.12
C LEU A 229 -5.38 16.88 3.10
N PHE A 230 -4.44 15.99 2.82
CA PHE A 230 -4.07 14.93 3.75
C PHE A 230 -3.55 15.52 5.09
N ASN A 231 -2.66 16.51 5.02
CA ASN A 231 -2.14 17.19 6.20
C ASN A 231 -3.24 17.97 6.96
N LYS A 232 -4.26 18.46 6.26
CA LYS A 232 -5.41 19.16 6.86
C LYS A 232 -6.30 18.21 7.67
N VAL A 233 -6.46 16.96 7.24
CA VAL A 233 -7.43 15.99 7.80
C VAL A 233 -6.80 15.03 8.80
N LYS A 234 -5.50 14.71 8.66
CA LYS A 234 -4.79 13.83 9.59
C LYS A 234 -4.77 14.39 11.02
N TYR A 235 -4.60 13.53 12.00
CA TYR A 235 -4.27 13.99 13.35
C TYR A 235 -2.90 14.70 13.35
N PRO A 236 -2.71 15.79 14.12
CA PRO A 236 -1.50 16.60 14.07
C PRO A 236 -0.21 15.79 14.23
N TYR A 237 -0.17 14.92 15.21
CA TYR A 237 1.02 14.11 15.58
C TYR A 237 0.83 12.63 15.22
N ASN A 238 0.27 12.34 14.02
CA ASN A 238 -0.09 10.99 13.60
C ASN A 238 1.09 10.01 13.63
N VAL A 239 2.28 10.41 13.22
CA VAL A 239 3.49 9.58 13.28
C VAL A 239 4.31 9.93 14.51
N ASN A 240 4.48 8.99 15.43
CA ASN A 240 5.21 9.20 16.68
C ASN A 240 6.72 9.38 16.47
N GLN A 241 7.40 9.97 17.46
CA GLN A 241 8.81 10.28 17.38
C GLN A 241 9.73 9.06 17.23
N LEU A 242 9.37 7.92 17.84
CA LEU A 242 10.18 6.70 17.72
C LEU A 242 10.16 6.19 16.27
N THR A 243 9.00 6.22 15.63
CA THR A 243 8.85 5.87 14.21
C THR A 243 9.64 6.83 13.32
N GLN A 244 9.56 8.16 13.57
CA GLN A 244 10.30 9.15 12.78
C GLN A 244 11.81 8.94 12.90
N ARG A 245 12.35 8.78 14.10
CA ARG A 245 13.77 8.49 14.32
C ARG A 245 14.22 7.19 13.67
N GLN A 246 13.43 6.13 13.82
CA GLN A 246 13.75 4.85 13.19
C GLN A 246 13.71 4.93 11.68
N ALA A 247 12.79 5.71 11.09
CA ALA A 247 12.72 5.93 9.64
C ALA A 247 14.00 6.62 9.13
N VAL A 248 14.50 7.63 9.83
CA VAL A 248 15.77 8.29 9.52
C VAL A 248 16.93 7.28 9.52
N GLU A 249 17.02 6.41 10.52
CA GLU A 249 18.08 5.39 10.61
C GLU A 249 17.97 4.33 9.49
N ILE A 250 16.76 3.97 9.08
CA ILE A 250 16.53 3.05 7.97
C ILE A 250 16.92 3.69 6.64
N LEU A 251 16.58 4.96 6.42
CA LEU A 251 16.93 5.68 5.19
C LEU A 251 18.44 5.81 4.99
N LYS A 252 19.21 5.96 6.07
CA LYS A 252 20.69 5.92 6.01
C LYS A 252 21.22 4.58 5.48
N LYS A 253 20.47 3.50 5.61
CA LYS A 253 20.83 2.14 5.17
C LYS A 253 20.21 1.75 3.82
N ARG A 254 19.80 2.70 2.98
CA ARG A 254 19.12 2.43 1.70
C ARG A 254 19.84 1.39 0.82
N PHE A 255 21.17 1.40 0.80
CA PHE A 255 21.96 0.43 0.02
C PHE A 255 21.83 -1.01 0.52
N ASP A 256 21.52 -1.22 1.79
CA ASP A 256 21.22 -2.56 2.30
C ASP A 256 19.85 -3.03 1.84
N VAL A 257 18.86 -2.11 1.76
CA VAL A 257 17.53 -2.40 1.19
C VAL A 257 17.66 -2.91 -0.25
N ASP A 258 18.46 -2.24 -1.08
CA ASP A 258 18.71 -2.66 -2.46
C ASP A 258 19.31 -4.08 -2.54
N LYS A 259 20.21 -4.42 -1.62
CA LYS A 259 20.77 -5.79 -1.52
C LYS A 259 19.70 -6.80 -1.09
N TRP A 260 18.87 -6.45 -0.11
CA TRP A 260 17.77 -7.33 0.35
C TRP A 260 16.78 -7.59 -0.76
N VAL A 261 16.37 -6.57 -1.50
CA VAL A 261 15.47 -6.71 -2.65
C VAL A 261 16.07 -7.65 -3.69
N LYS A 262 17.33 -7.44 -4.09
CA LYS A 262 18.04 -8.33 -5.05
C LYS A 262 18.10 -9.76 -4.55
N THR A 263 18.35 -9.97 -3.25
CA THR A 263 18.37 -11.30 -2.65
C THR A 263 16.99 -11.95 -2.72
N LEU A 264 15.93 -11.25 -2.31
CA LEU A 264 14.56 -11.75 -2.36
C LEU A 264 14.10 -12.08 -3.79
N LEU A 265 14.49 -11.27 -4.79
CA LEU A 265 14.16 -11.54 -6.18
C LEU A 265 14.85 -12.82 -6.70
N ARG A 266 16.10 -13.07 -6.31
CA ARG A 266 16.82 -14.31 -6.64
C ARG A 266 16.16 -15.51 -5.96
N GLU A 267 15.92 -15.44 -4.65
CA GLU A 267 15.24 -16.50 -3.88
C GLU A 267 13.85 -16.78 -4.45
N ARG A 268 13.09 -15.74 -4.81
CA ARG A 268 11.78 -15.89 -5.47
C ARG A 268 11.86 -16.82 -6.68
N GLY A 269 12.84 -16.60 -7.57
CA GLY A 269 13.03 -17.46 -8.74
C GLY A 269 13.31 -18.93 -8.37
N GLN A 270 14.16 -19.15 -7.38
CA GLN A 270 14.52 -20.50 -6.92
C GLN A 270 13.34 -21.22 -6.24
N VAL A 271 12.66 -20.53 -5.34
CA VAL A 271 11.51 -21.09 -4.62
C VAL A 271 10.36 -21.43 -5.58
N MET A 272 10.05 -20.52 -6.51
CA MET A 272 9.01 -20.77 -7.51
C MET A 272 9.33 -21.97 -8.40
N ALA A 273 10.59 -22.11 -8.86
CA ALA A 273 11.02 -23.25 -9.65
C ALA A 273 10.86 -24.56 -8.84
N ALA A 274 11.35 -24.59 -7.59
CA ALA A 274 11.24 -25.78 -6.74
C ALA A 274 9.79 -26.09 -6.34
N PHE A 275 8.93 -25.09 -6.19
CA PHE A 275 7.51 -25.26 -5.89
C PHE A 275 6.76 -25.85 -7.09
N ALA A 276 7.11 -25.44 -8.31
CA ALA A 276 6.51 -25.93 -9.54
C ALA A 276 6.71 -27.46 -9.75
N GLU A 277 7.78 -28.01 -9.17
CA GLU A 277 8.10 -29.45 -9.25
C GLU A 277 7.31 -30.30 -8.21
N LEU A 278 6.54 -29.68 -7.32
CA LEU A 278 5.75 -30.42 -6.33
C LEU A 278 4.49 -31.02 -6.97
N ASP A 279 4.17 -32.25 -6.65
CA ASP A 279 2.98 -32.97 -7.14
C ASP A 279 1.65 -32.25 -6.84
N ILE A 280 1.66 -31.41 -5.79
CA ILE A 280 0.52 -30.61 -5.38
C ILE A 280 0.32 -29.35 -6.25
N CYS A 281 1.35 -28.91 -6.97
CA CYS A 281 1.31 -27.69 -7.75
C CYS A 281 0.56 -27.89 -9.07
N GLU A 282 -0.47 -27.07 -9.31
CA GLU A 282 -1.19 -27.05 -10.59
C GLU A 282 -0.72 -25.89 -11.47
N LYS A 283 -0.50 -24.70 -10.85
CA LYS A 283 -0.10 -23.50 -11.58
C LYS A 283 0.56 -22.51 -10.62
N ILE A 284 1.61 -21.85 -11.05
CA ILE A 284 2.17 -20.67 -10.40
C ILE A 284 1.86 -19.47 -11.28
N TYR A 285 1.26 -18.44 -10.70
CA TYR A 285 0.99 -17.20 -11.41
C TYR A 285 2.24 -16.32 -11.47
N PRO A 286 2.45 -15.57 -12.57
CA PRO A 286 3.53 -14.58 -12.66
C PRO A 286 3.48 -13.59 -11.51
N THR A 287 4.65 -13.16 -11.02
CA THR A 287 4.73 -12.21 -9.92
C THR A 287 5.86 -11.20 -10.07
N ASN A 288 5.57 -9.96 -9.66
CA ASN A 288 6.50 -8.84 -9.54
C ASN A 288 6.61 -8.38 -8.06
N ALA A 289 6.03 -9.14 -7.11
CA ALA A 289 6.06 -8.87 -5.69
C ALA A 289 7.09 -9.76 -4.96
N ASN A 290 7.18 -9.63 -3.62
CA ASN A 290 7.97 -10.52 -2.76
C ASN A 290 7.20 -11.78 -2.31
N PHE A 291 6.21 -12.17 -3.06
CA PHE A 291 5.40 -13.37 -2.87
C PHE A 291 4.93 -13.89 -4.23
N PHE A 292 4.42 -15.10 -4.27
CA PHE A 292 3.72 -15.64 -5.44
C PHE A 292 2.39 -16.26 -5.04
N LEU A 293 1.49 -16.35 -6.01
CA LEU A 293 0.23 -17.07 -5.90
C LEU A 293 0.39 -18.41 -6.62
N ALA A 294 0.07 -19.50 -5.95
CA ALA A 294 0.09 -20.84 -6.53
C ALA A 294 -1.27 -21.51 -6.39
N LYS A 295 -1.80 -22.06 -7.48
CA LYS A 295 -2.93 -22.97 -7.45
C LYS A 295 -2.43 -24.37 -7.14
N VAL A 296 -3.04 -25.03 -6.16
CA VAL A 296 -2.61 -26.33 -5.65
C VAL A 296 -3.77 -27.28 -5.49
N LYS A 297 -3.50 -28.58 -5.49
CA LYS A 297 -4.51 -29.64 -5.26
C LYS A 297 -4.93 -29.68 -3.79
N GLY A 298 -6.05 -29.02 -3.45
CA GLY A 298 -6.59 -29.05 -2.09
C GLY A 298 -5.93 -28.06 -1.14
N ALA A 299 -5.91 -26.78 -1.48
CA ALA A 299 -5.28 -25.72 -0.71
C ALA A 299 -5.68 -25.66 0.77
N ASN A 300 -6.93 -26.00 1.11
CA ASN A 300 -7.40 -26.01 2.49
C ASN A 300 -6.68 -27.07 3.34
N ALA A 301 -6.52 -28.29 2.82
CA ALA A 301 -5.84 -29.39 3.51
C ALA A 301 -4.34 -29.11 3.63
N ILE A 302 -3.70 -28.62 2.54
CA ILE A 302 -2.29 -28.24 2.56
C ILE A 302 -2.05 -27.11 3.56
N TYR A 303 -2.90 -26.11 3.61
CA TYR A 303 -2.82 -25.01 4.57
C TYR A 303 -2.91 -25.52 6.02
N ALA A 304 -3.87 -26.39 6.32
CA ALA A 304 -4.03 -27.01 7.64
C ALA A 304 -2.79 -27.83 8.03
N TYR A 305 -2.23 -28.59 7.09
CA TYR A 305 -1.00 -29.35 7.29
C TYR A 305 0.19 -28.44 7.61
N LEU A 306 0.38 -27.36 6.84
CA LEU A 306 1.47 -26.39 7.06
C LEU A 306 1.35 -25.73 8.43
N VAL A 307 0.15 -25.28 8.82
CA VAL A 307 -0.11 -24.71 10.16
C VAL A 307 0.24 -25.68 11.26
N LYS A 308 -0.13 -26.97 11.12
CA LYS A 308 0.21 -28.03 12.09
C LYS A 308 1.73 -28.23 12.23
N ASN A 309 2.49 -27.94 11.16
CA ASN A 309 3.95 -28.01 11.14
C ASN A 309 4.62 -26.66 11.46
N GLY A 310 3.88 -25.67 11.97
CA GLY A 310 4.42 -24.37 12.38
C GLY A 310 4.73 -23.43 11.21
N ILE A 311 4.24 -23.71 9.99
CA ILE A 311 4.49 -22.91 8.80
C ILE A 311 3.22 -22.15 8.40
N ILE A 312 3.28 -20.84 8.36
CA ILE A 312 2.14 -19.97 8.06
C ILE A 312 2.28 -19.39 6.66
N VAL A 313 1.41 -19.78 5.76
CA VAL A 313 1.19 -19.15 4.45
C VAL A 313 -0.19 -18.47 4.40
N ARG A 314 -0.63 -17.97 3.28
CA ARG A 314 -1.96 -17.37 3.18
C ARG A 314 -2.85 -18.18 2.25
N ASN A 315 -3.88 -18.84 2.80
CA ASN A 315 -4.93 -19.48 2.00
C ASN A 315 -5.82 -18.41 1.35
N ARG A 316 -6.00 -18.50 0.04
CA ARG A 316 -6.81 -17.58 -0.77
C ARG A 316 -8.00 -18.24 -1.45
N SER A 317 -8.29 -19.50 -1.14
CA SER A 317 -9.34 -20.30 -1.80
C SER A 317 -10.74 -19.69 -1.75
N ARG A 318 -10.99 -18.73 -0.84
CA ARG A 318 -12.28 -18.03 -0.71
C ARG A 318 -12.31 -16.67 -1.42
N VAL A 319 -11.22 -16.31 -2.08
CA VAL A 319 -11.10 -15.02 -2.81
C VAL A 319 -11.45 -15.28 -4.26
N GLU A 320 -12.12 -14.35 -4.88
CA GLU A 320 -12.51 -14.41 -6.30
C GLU A 320 -11.28 -14.72 -7.16
N LEU A 321 -11.43 -15.54 -8.18
CA LEU A 321 -10.39 -16.02 -9.11
C LEU A 321 -9.25 -16.81 -8.44
N CYS A 322 -9.25 -17.00 -7.12
CA CYS A 322 -8.19 -17.65 -6.36
C CYS A 322 -8.59 -19.03 -5.79
N GLY A 323 -9.57 -19.69 -6.40
CA GLY A 323 -9.98 -21.05 -5.98
C GLY A 323 -8.78 -22.00 -5.91
N ASP A 324 -8.63 -22.69 -4.77
CA ASP A 324 -7.50 -23.56 -4.45
C ASP A 324 -6.11 -22.91 -4.54
N CYS A 325 -6.02 -21.62 -4.21
CA CYS A 325 -4.75 -20.89 -4.22
C CYS A 325 -4.17 -20.67 -2.82
N LEU A 326 -2.85 -20.80 -2.74
CA LEU A 326 -2.01 -20.36 -1.63
C LEU A 326 -1.17 -19.17 -2.09
N ARG A 327 -1.11 -18.11 -1.29
CA ARG A 327 -0.13 -17.04 -1.46
C ARG A 327 1.04 -17.29 -0.52
N VAL A 328 2.24 -17.44 -1.09
CA VAL A 328 3.48 -17.74 -0.39
C VAL A 328 4.38 -16.52 -0.45
N THR A 329 4.80 -16.00 0.70
CA THR A 329 5.80 -14.93 0.81
C THR A 329 7.19 -15.55 0.73
N ILE A 330 8.11 -14.90 0.03
CA ILE A 330 9.52 -15.29 -0.02
C ILE A 330 10.19 -14.92 1.30
N GLY A 331 10.76 -15.92 1.95
CA GLY A 331 11.46 -15.79 3.22
C GLY A 331 12.98 -15.72 3.07
N THR A 332 13.68 -16.07 4.13
CA THR A 332 15.09 -16.42 4.08
C THR A 332 15.25 -17.81 3.43
N PRO A 333 16.46 -18.14 2.87
CA PRO A 333 16.68 -19.47 2.30
C PRO A 333 16.34 -20.61 3.27
N GLN A 334 16.53 -20.41 4.57
CA GLN A 334 16.20 -21.38 5.58
C GLN A 334 14.67 -21.57 5.75
N GLU A 335 13.92 -20.48 5.77
CA GLU A 335 12.44 -20.52 5.86
C GLU A 335 11.85 -21.15 4.60
N ASP A 336 12.34 -20.77 3.43
CA ASP A 336 11.89 -21.30 2.15
C ASP A 336 12.19 -22.81 2.01
N ASN A 337 13.37 -23.27 2.44
CA ASN A 337 13.72 -24.70 2.49
C ASN A 337 12.83 -25.47 3.47
N SER A 338 12.48 -24.88 4.60
CA SER A 338 11.56 -25.49 5.58
C SER A 338 10.16 -25.69 4.97
N LEU A 339 9.64 -24.68 4.26
CA LEU A 339 8.38 -24.76 3.52
C LEU A 339 8.41 -25.88 2.46
N LEU A 340 9.43 -25.86 1.59
CA LEU A 340 9.56 -26.84 0.51
C LEU A 340 9.74 -28.26 1.05
N GLY A 341 10.49 -28.43 2.13
CA GLY A 341 10.68 -29.72 2.82
C GLY A 341 9.38 -30.28 3.38
N ALA A 342 8.59 -29.42 4.03
CA ALA A 342 7.28 -29.80 4.55
C ALA A 342 6.33 -30.19 3.40
N LEU A 343 6.29 -29.42 2.32
CA LEU A 343 5.42 -29.71 1.18
C LEU A 343 5.81 -31.01 0.43
N ARG A 344 7.10 -31.33 0.31
CA ARG A 344 7.56 -32.63 -0.23
C ARG A 344 7.14 -33.81 0.64
N SER A 345 6.99 -33.60 1.94
CA SER A 345 6.57 -34.63 2.90
C SER A 345 5.05 -34.74 3.03
N TYR A 346 4.31 -33.79 2.44
CA TYR A 346 2.86 -33.80 2.49
C TYR A 346 2.28 -34.98 1.70
N LYS A 347 1.42 -35.74 2.36
CA LYS A 347 0.64 -36.82 1.73
C LYS A 347 -0.83 -36.47 1.88
N PRO A 348 -1.59 -36.34 0.77
CA PRO A 348 -3.03 -36.19 0.86
C PRO A 348 -3.65 -37.33 1.66
N GLU A 349 -4.53 -37.01 2.60
CA GLU A 349 -5.32 -38.04 3.27
C GLU A 349 -6.17 -38.72 2.22
N THR A 350 -5.99 -40.03 2.07
CA THR A 350 -6.87 -40.82 1.18
C THR A 350 -8.25 -40.83 1.84
N ILE A 351 -9.19 -40.12 1.24
CA ILE A 351 -10.60 -40.21 1.65
C ILE A 351 -11.02 -41.64 1.40
N LYS A 352 -11.19 -42.39 2.52
CA LYS A 352 -11.77 -43.75 2.51
C LYS A 352 -13.27 -43.64 2.36
#